data_6c5d418c83846709a6c47ead8cc96b8d
#
_entry.id   6c5d418c83846709a6c47ead8cc96b8d
#
_cell.length_a   1.000
_cell.length_b   1.000
_cell.length_c   1.000
_cell.angle_alpha   90.00
_cell.angle_beta   90.00
_cell.angle_gamma   90.00
#
_symmetry.space_group_name_H-M   'P 1'
#
loop_
_entity.id
_entity.type
_entity.pdbx_description
1 polymer ?
#
loop_
_entity_poly.entity_id
_entity_poly.type
_entity_poly.pdbx_seq_one_letter_code
_entity_poly.pdbx_strand_id
1 'polypeptide(L)'
;AGQAGVMVARELAGRPDLGLDAVGFLDDDKRKVGTHIGGLPVLGTSDQLVEIAERKRAKRALITIASAPGADIRRIALRARDAGIDTKIIPGIYEIVGDRVNLSRIRDVAIEDLLGREPVSLDEAVVAASLRGRTVLVTGAGGSIGSELCRQVARYAPARLVLVERFENALFEIHRELRHAFPELTLDARVADITDATRMGHIFRQARPDAVFHAAAHKHVPMMEENPGEAIKNNIGGTRVVAQLAAEVGVGQFVMISTDKAVNPSSVMGASKRAAELQVQAVAGTGPTRFVTVRFGNVLGSNGSVVPIFKEQIARGGPVTITHPEMSRYFMTIPEASQLVLQAGAMGKGSEIFILDMGQPVKIVDLANDLIRLSGLEPGRDIEIEFTGVRAGEKLFEELATDAEHADKTQHPKIFIGRIAAADRAAVDAELAALLAAADRASGDELRAALRALVPEYKAPRPGMARGETPIAGTPAVSEAAPATAPEAAGAADAARTTRASGATLAVVS
;
A
#
# COMPACT_ATOMS: atom_id res chain seq x y z
N ALA A 1 8.71 26.55 10.33
CA ALA A 1 9.01 26.85 11.72
C ALA A 1 8.14 26.06 12.71
N GLY A 2 7.82 24.82 12.38
CA GLY A 2 7.21 23.84 13.29
C GLY A 2 8.29 23.14 14.14
N GLN A 3 7.86 22.31 15.10
CA GLN A 3 8.74 21.63 16.03
C GLN A 3 9.85 20.82 15.30
N ALA A 4 9.48 20.04 14.26
CA ALA A 4 10.41 19.26 13.48
C ALA A 4 11.50 20.13 12.80
N GLY A 5 11.09 21.25 12.16
CA GLY A 5 12.05 22.17 11.53
C GLY A 5 13.04 22.79 12.51
N VAL A 6 12.56 23.16 13.69
CA VAL A 6 13.44 23.71 14.76
C VAL A 6 14.42 22.67 15.26
N MET A 7 13.99 21.41 15.43
CA MET A 7 14.88 20.31 15.84
C MET A 7 15.95 20.06 14.78
N VAL A 8 15.55 20.00 13.49
CA VAL A 8 16.49 19.84 12.39
C VAL A 8 17.52 20.97 12.33
N ALA A 9 17.05 22.23 12.42
CA ALA A 9 17.96 23.38 12.39
C ALA A 9 18.98 23.36 13.55
N ARG A 10 18.53 22.95 14.76
CA ARG A 10 19.41 22.80 15.92
C ARG A 10 20.46 21.68 15.72
N GLU A 11 20.02 20.55 15.17
CA GLU A 11 20.91 19.42 14.91
C GLU A 11 21.93 19.76 13.81
N LEU A 12 21.52 20.48 12.74
CA LEU A 12 22.43 20.97 11.70
C LEU A 12 23.49 21.93 12.29
N ALA A 13 23.09 22.86 13.16
CA ALA A 13 24.02 23.75 13.84
C ALA A 13 25.06 23.01 14.74
N GLY A 14 24.67 21.84 15.25
CA GLY A 14 25.58 20.94 16.01
C GLY A 14 26.48 20.06 15.13
N ARG A 15 26.31 20.06 13.81
CA ARG A 15 27.01 19.17 12.88
C ARG A 15 27.61 19.92 11.68
N PRO A 16 28.59 20.81 11.92
CA PRO A 16 29.26 21.56 10.84
C PRO A 16 30.01 20.66 9.85
N ASP A 17 30.30 19.41 10.23
CA ASP A 17 30.89 18.39 9.37
C ASP A 17 30.00 18.03 8.14
N LEU A 18 28.71 18.32 8.18
CA LEU A 18 27.79 18.11 7.05
C LEU A 18 27.88 19.20 5.98
N GLY A 19 28.55 20.32 6.27
CA GLY A 19 28.68 21.46 5.31
C GLY A 19 27.33 22.10 4.97
N LEU A 20 26.37 22.08 5.89
CA LEU A 20 25.03 22.61 5.71
C LEU A 20 24.73 23.66 6.78
N ASP A 21 24.42 24.88 6.35
CA ASP A 21 24.02 25.99 7.22
C ASP A 21 22.56 26.36 6.96
N ALA A 22 21.76 26.38 8.04
CA ALA A 22 20.37 26.81 7.98
C ALA A 22 20.30 28.34 7.94
N VAL A 23 19.75 28.91 6.86
CA VAL A 23 19.64 30.38 6.68
C VAL A 23 18.32 30.95 7.14
N GLY A 24 17.31 30.12 7.40
CA GLY A 24 16.00 30.52 7.90
C GLY A 24 14.91 29.51 7.58
N PHE A 25 13.70 29.82 7.99
CA PHE A 25 12.51 29.02 7.75
C PHE A 25 11.59 29.69 6.74
N LEU A 26 10.84 28.86 6.00
CA LEU A 26 9.59 29.23 5.35
C LEU A 26 8.44 28.55 6.09
N ASP A 27 7.34 29.26 6.32
CA ASP A 27 6.16 28.71 7.02
C ASP A 27 4.89 29.36 6.45
N ASP A 28 3.92 28.56 6.05
CA ASP A 28 2.67 29.07 5.45
C ASP A 28 1.70 29.69 6.48
N ASP A 29 2.01 29.55 7.79
CA ASP A 29 1.35 30.36 8.83
C ASP A 29 1.91 31.79 8.81
N LYS A 30 1.17 32.69 8.16
CA LYS A 30 1.55 34.10 8.00
C LYS A 30 1.84 34.82 9.33
N ARG A 31 1.32 34.34 10.47
CA ARG A 31 1.58 34.91 11.80
C ARG A 31 3.01 34.73 12.26
N LYS A 32 3.71 33.72 11.72
CA LYS A 32 5.11 33.44 12.05
C LYS A 32 6.08 34.21 11.16
N VAL A 33 5.66 34.67 9.99
CA VAL A 33 6.53 35.38 9.04
C VAL A 33 7.11 36.63 9.70
N GLY A 34 8.41 36.84 9.59
CA GLY A 34 9.14 37.94 10.24
C GLY A 34 9.54 37.68 11.69
N THR A 35 9.11 36.58 12.33
CA THR A 35 9.54 36.18 13.66
C THR A 35 10.85 35.39 13.63
N HIS A 36 11.47 35.20 14.81
CA HIS A 36 12.62 34.32 14.98
C HIS A 36 12.20 33.10 15.80
N ILE A 37 12.48 31.90 15.31
CA ILE A 37 12.16 30.64 15.97
C ILE A 37 13.41 29.77 16.01
N GLY A 38 13.80 29.30 17.19
CA GLY A 38 15.03 28.49 17.35
C GLY A 38 16.33 29.21 16.92
N GLY A 39 16.35 30.56 16.98
CA GLY A 39 17.49 31.37 16.57
C GLY A 39 17.52 31.73 15.06
N LEU A 40 16.62 31.21 14.26
CA LEU A 40 16.55 31.48 12.82
C LEU A 40 15.30 32.30 12.45
N PRO A 41 15.40 33.21 11.45
CA PRO A 41 14.26 34.00 11.00
C PRO A 41 13.27 33.16 10.18
N VAL A 42 11.99 33.43 10.31
CA VAL A 42 10.95 32.99 9.37
C VAL A 42 10.86 34.01 8.24
N LEU A 43 11.44 33.66 7.09
CA LEU A 43 11.72 34.58 5.99
C LEU A 43 10.51 34.89 5.10
N GLY A 44 9.50 34.01 5.09
CA GLY A 44 8.32 34.10 4.26
C GLY A 44 7.53 32.80 4.21
N THR A 45 6.61 32.70 3.27
CA THR A 45 5.82 31.49 3.00
C THR A 45 6.49 30.59 1.97
N SER A 46 6.03 29.35 1.82
CA SER A 46 6.52 28.42 0.79
C SER A 46 6.28 28.93 -0.63
N ASP A 47 5.32 29.84 -0.84
CA ASP A 47 5.06 30.48 -2.12
C ASP A 47 6.20 31.41 -2.55
N GLN A 48 6.94 31.95 -1.60
CA GLN A 48 8.09 32.84 -1.82
C GLN A 48 9.42 32.10 -1.84
N LEU A 49 9.41 30.77 -1.97
CA LEU A 49 10.61 29.92 -1.93
C LEU A 49 11.69 30.40 -2.90
N VAL A 50 11.33 30.63 -4.17
CA VAL A 50 12.28 30.99 -5.23
C VAL A 50 12.96 32.33 -4.92
N GLU A 51 12.16 33.37 -4.67
CA GLU A 51 12.66 34.73 -4.35
C GLU A 51 13.58 34.72 -3.11
N ILE A 52 13.16 33.99 -2.06
CA ILE A 52 13.91 33.94 -0.82
C ILE A 52 15.22 33.14 -1.00
N ALA A 53 15.17 32.03 -1.74
CA ALA A 53 16.36 31.24 -2.02
C ALA A 53 17.40 32.03 -2.80
N GLU A 54 17.00 32.78 -3.83
CA GLU A 54 17.88 33.67 -4.59
C GLU A 54 18.48 34.76 -3.70
N ARG A 55 17.64 35.49 -2.92
CA ARG A 55 18.07 36.55 -2.02
C ARG A 55 19.05 36.06 -0.96
N LYS A 56 18.85 34.85 -0.43
CA LYS A 56 19.71 34.22 0.58
C LYS A 56 20.82 33.35 -0.01
N ARG A 57 20.88 33.18 -1.33
CA ARG A 57 21.78 32.29 -2.05
C ARG A 57 21.69 30.84 -1.54
N ALA A 58 20.49 30.41 -1.15
CA ALA A 58 20.23 29.08 -0.68
C ALA A 58 20.18 28.10 -1.86
N LYS A 59 20.95 27.02 -1.77
CA LYS A 59 21.05 25.98 -2.81
C LYS A 59 20.16 24.80 -2.56
N ARG A 60 19.65 24.67 -1.35
CA ARG A 60 18.88 23.50 -0.91
C ARG A 60 17.64 23.90 -0.11
N ALA A 61 16.55 23.23 -0.37
CA ALA A 61 15.33 23.28 0.42
C ALA A 61 15.15 21.95 1.16
N LEU A 62 14.94 22.02 2.48
CA LEU A 62 14.69 20.84 3.29
C LEU A 62 13.25 20.88 3.81
N ILE A 63 12.44 19.94 3.36
CA ILE A 63 11.05 19.77 3.79
C ILE A 63 11.04 19.01 5.12
N THR A 64 10.53 19.66 6.17
CA THR A 64 10.50 19.14 7.55
C THR A 64 9.09 19.02 8.10
N ILE A 65 8.12 18.71 7.23
CA ILE A 65 6.71 18.68 7.59
C ILE A 65 6.30 17.27 7.90
N ALA A 66 6.09 16.98 9.18
CA ALA A 66 5.77 15.65 9.67
C ALA A 66 4.40 15.11 9.20
N SER A 67 3.47 16.00 8.87
CA SER A 67 2.07 15.65 8.50
C SER A 67 1.53 16.58 7.41
N ALA A 68 2.38 16.96 6.42
CA ALA A 68 1.90 17.78 5.31
C ALA A 68 0.98 16.97 4.39
N PRO A 69 -0.11 17.57 3.89
CA PRO A 69 -0.80 17.05 2.73
C PRO A 69 0.18 16.85 1.56
N GLY A 70 0.11 15.74 0.84
CA GLY A 70 1.00 15.48 -0.30
C GLY A 70 0.94 16.55 -1.39
N ALA A 71 -0.21 17.23 -1.51
CA ALA A 71 -0.36 18.37 -2.38
C ALA A 71 0.61 19.52 -2.04
N ASP A 72 0.87 19.77 -0.75
CA ASP A 72 1.83 20.79 -0.31
C ASP A 72 3.26 20.36 -0.59
N ILE A 73 3.61 19.10 -0.28
CA ILE A 73 4.93 18.56 -0.60
C ILE A 73 5.18 18.63 -2.10
N ARG A 74 4.19 18.21 -2.91
CA ARG A 74 4.25 18.30 -4.39
C ARG A 74 4.48 19.73 -4.84
N ARG A 75 3.68 20.67 -4.35
CA ARG A 75 3.77 22.10 -4.70
C ARG A 75 5.16 22.67 -4.39
N ILE A 76 5.68 22.40 -3.20
CA ILE A 76 6.99 22.86 -2.76
C ILE A 76 8.11 22.23 -3.59
N ALA A 77 8.07 20.91 -3.77
CA ALA A 77 9.08 20.18 -4.53
C ALA A 77 9.16 20.63 -5.99
N LEU A 78 8.01 20.81 -6.66
CA LEU A 78 7.96 21.29 -8.04
C LEU A 78 8.50 22.71 -8.17
N ARG A 79 8.11 23.64 -7.30
CA ARG A 79 8.63 25.03 -7.32
C ARG A 79 10.13 25.09 -7.09
N ALA A 80 10.63 24.31 -6.13
CA ALA A 80 12.07 24.27 -5.86
C ALA A 80 12.85 23.73 -7.07
N ARG A 81 12.35 22.67 -7.70
CA ARG A 81 12.93 22.11 -8.93
C ARG A 81 12.98 23.12 -10.07
N ASP A 82 11.85 23.79 -10.35
CA ASP A 82 11.74 24.77 -11.45
C ASP A 82 12.70 25.95 -11.26
N ALA A 83 13.09 26.22 -10.02
CA ALA A 83 14.11 27.20 -9.66
C ALA A 83 15.54 26.61 -9.54
N GLY A 84 15.76 25.34 -9.86
CA GLY A 84 17.07 24.69 -9.73
C GLY A 84 17.55 24.49 -8.30
N ILE A 85 16.63 24.47 -7.31
CA ILE A 85 16.93 24.29 -5.88
C ILE A 85 16.84 22.80 -5.54
N ASP A 86 17.94 22.23 -5.04
CA ASP A 86 17.95 20.83 -4.56
C ASP A 86 16.97 20.66 -3.39
N THR A 87 16.04 19.73 -3.52
CA THR A 87 14.97 19.53 -2.52
C THR A 87 15.12 18.18 -1.84
N LYS A 88 15.30 18.22 -0.53
CA LYS A 88 15.35 17.03 0.33
C LYS A 88 14.17 17.04 1.30
N ILE A 89 13.84 15.87 1.83
CA ILE A 89 12.81 15.70 2.85
C ILE A 89 13.34 14.89 4.02
N ILE A 90 12.87 15.21 5.21
CA ILE A 90 12.95 14.33 6.38
C ILE A 90 11.57 13.70 6.56
N PRO A 91 11.42 12.39 6.37
CA PRO A 91 10.15 11.70 6.60
C PRO A 91 9.70 11.82 8.06
N GLY A 92 8.40 11.82 8.27
CA GLY A 92 7.62 12.14 9.47
C GLY A 92 8.11 11.74 10.88
N ILE A 93 7.30 12.13 11.88
CA ILE A 93 7.55 12.12 13.34
C ILE A 93 8.05 10.77 13.92
N TYR A 94 7.71 9.62 13.31
CA TYR A 94 8.12 8.30 13.81
C TYR A 94 9.63 8.02 13.72
N GLU A 95 10.36 8.90 13.08
CA GLU A 95 11.81 8.81 12.94
C GLU A 95 12.55 9.70 13.96
N ILE A 96 11.79 10.45 14.77
CA ILE A 96 12.32 11.26 15.86
C ILE A 96 12.24 10.43 17.14
N VAL A 97 13.26 9.65 17.41
CA VAL A 97 13.36 8.88 18.66
C VAL A 97 14.09 9.74 19.70
N GLY A 98 13.41 10.12 20.79
CA GLY A 98 14.03 10.72 21.95
C GLY A 98 14.61 12.13 21.72
N ASP A 99 13.83 13.07 21.18
CA ASP A 99 14.22 14.48 20.93
C ASP A 99 15.44 14.69 19.99
N ARG A 100 15.86 13.68 19.25
CA ARG A 100 16.95 13.77 18.27
C ARG A 100 16.48 13.41 16.88
N VAL A 101 16.78 14.27 15.91
CA VAL A 101 16.56 14.01 14.49
C VAL A 101 17.79 13.30 13.93
N ASN A 102 17.59 12.16 13.28
CA ASN A 102 18.69 11.51 12.59
C ASN A 102 18.89 12.13 11.19
N LEU A 103 19.83 13.07 11.07
CA LEU A 103 20.15 13.75 9.81
C LEU A 103 20.63 12.80 8.69
N SER A 104 21.07 11.57 9.01
CA SER A 104 21.41 10.59 7.97
C SER A 104 20.20 10.11 7.16
N ARG A 105 19.00 10.48 7.58
CA ARG A 105 17.73 10.16 6.90
C ARG A 105 17.23 11.27 5.98
N ILE A 106 17.99 12.35 5.82
CA ILE A 106 17.72 13.33 4.77
C ILE A 106 17.86 12.62 3.42
N ARG A 107 16.79 12.61 2.63
CA ARG A 107 16.73 11.96 1.33
C ARG A 107 16.01 12.82 0.30
N ASP A 108 16.13 12.45 -0.96
CA ASP A 108 15.31 13.04 -2.01
C ASP A 108 13.82 12.83 -1.76
N VAL A 109 13.01 13.77 -2.24
CA VAL A 109 11.55 13.61 -2.23
C VAL A 109 11.18 12.43 -3.11
N ALA A 110 10.49 11.48 -2.53
CA ALA A 110 10.02 10.28 -3.22
C ALA A 110 8.52 10.37 -3.55
N ILE A 111 8.06 9.50 -4.43
CA ILE A 111 6.66 9.49 -4.87
C ILE A 111 5.69 9.20 -3.69
N GLU A 112 6.15 8.46 -2.69
CA GLU A 112 5.42 8.15 -1.47
C GLU A 112 5.06 9.42 -0.68
N ASP A 113 5.96 10.41 -0.68
CA ASP A 113 5.75 11.68 0.01
C ASP A 113 4.66 12.52 -0.65
N LEU A 114 4.47 12.35 -1.97
CA LEU A 114 3.46 13.08 -2.74
C LEU A 114 2.03 12.54 -2.57
N LEU A 115 1.86 11.34 -2.02
CA LEU A 115 0.54 10.77 -1.73
C LEU A 115 -0.18 11.50 -0.58
N GLY A 116 0.56 12.12 0.32
CA GLY A 116 0.01 12.88 1.44
C GLY A 116 -0.83 12.06 2.40
N ARG A 117 -0.48 10.80 2.58
CA ARG A 117 -1.15 9.95 3.54
C ARG A 117 -0.68 10.27 4.96
N GLU A 118 -1.65 10.47 5.84
CA GLU A 118 -1.35 10.65 7.25
C GLU A 118 -0.75 9.37 7.85
N PRO A 119 0.27 9.49 8.70
CA PRO A 119 0.83 8.35 9.42
C PRO A 119 -0.24 7.57 10.18
N VAL A 120 -0.08 6.25 10.23
CA VAL A 120 -0.98 5.37 10.99
C VAL A 120 -0.62 5.44 12.47
N SER A 121 -1.62 5.59 13.31
CA SER A 121 -1.49 5.43 14.76
C SER A 121 -1.96 4.02 15.12
N LEU A 122 -1.02 3.14 15.50
CA LEU A 122 -1.36 1.80 15.98
C LEU A 122 -1.74 1.82 17.46
N ASP A 123 -2.61 0.90 17.85
CA ASP A 123 -2.70 0.49 19.26
C ASP A 123 -1.54 -0.46 19.56
N GLU A 124 -0.38 0.12 19.88
CA GLU A 124 0.85 -0.61 20.13
C GLU A 124 0.70 -1.67 21.22
N ALA A 125 -0.14 -1.43 22.23
CA ALA A 125 -0.36 -2.38 23.31
C ALA A 125 -1.10 -3.63 22.83
N VAL A 126 -2.14 -3.47 22.01
CA VAL A 126 -2.93 -4.56 21.46
C VAL A 126 -2.10 -5.38 20.47
N VAL A 127 -1.36 -4.75 19.59
CA VAL A 127 -0.47 -5.43 18.64
C VAL A 127 0.64 -6.17 19.38
N ALA A 128 1.30 -5.53 20.34
CA ALA A 128 2.35 -6.16 21.13
C ALA A 128 1.83 -7.38 21.92
N ALA A 129 0.64 -7.30 22.50
CA ALA A 129 0.03 -8.42 23.23
C ALA A 129 -0.26 -9.65 22.33
N SER A 130 -0.50 -9.42 21.02
CA SER A 130 -0.74 -10.50 20.07
C SER A 130 0.53 -11.17 19.54
N LEU A 131 1.69 -10.51 19.64
CA LEU A 131 2.93 -10.96 18.97
C LEU A 131 4.08 -11.26 19.93
N ARG A 132 4.19 -10.52 21.04
CA ARG A 132 5.32 -10.65 21.98
C ARG A 132 5.40 -12.03 22.58
N GLY A 133 6.59 -12.65 22.51
CA GLY A 133 6.83 -13.98 23.05
C GLY A 133 6.10 -15.11 22.29
N ARG A 134 5.49 -14.82 21.13
CA ARG A 134 4.76 -15.78 20.31
C ARG A 134 5.61 -16.36 19.21
N THR A 135 5.25 -17.55 18.73
CA THR A 135 5.76 -18.08 17.45
C THR A 135 4.90 -17.55 16.33
N VAL A 136 5.49 -16.74 15.45
CA VAL A 136 4.78 -16.12 14.31
C VAL A 136 5.30 -16.74 13.00
N LEU A 137 4.39 -17.14 12.11
CA LEU A 137 4.70 -17.67 10.80
C LEU A 137 4.19 -16.70 9.71
N VAL A 138 5.07 -16.36 8.76
CA VAL A 138 4.71 -15.52 7.61
C VAL A 138 4.95 -16.32 6.34
N THR A 139 3.90 -16.51 5.52
CA THR A 139 4.04 -17.09 4.17
C THR A 139 4.21 -15.99 3.14
N GLY A 140 4.96 -16.26 2.07
CA GLY A 140 5.34 -15.21 1.12
C GLY A 140 6.30 -14.19 1.75
N ALA A 141 7.16 -14.67 2.66
CA ALA A 141 8.04 -13.84 3.48
C ALA A 141 9.06 -13.02 2.67
N GLY A 142 9.37 -13.42 1.45
CA GLY A 142 10.23 -12.69 0.50
C GLY A 142 9.49 -11.67 -0.36
N GLY A 143 8.15 -11.68 -0.35
CA GLY A 143 7.32 -10.72 -1.09
C GLY A 143 7.31 -9.33 -0.46
N SER A 144 6.79 -8.32 -1.20
CA SER A 144 6.78 -6.92 -0.73
C SER A 144 6.04 -6.73 0.60
N ILE A 145 4.86 -7.36 0.76
CA ILE A 145 4.08 -7.29 2.02
C ILE A 145 4.66 -8.25 3.06
N GLY A 146 4.98 -9.48 2.67
CA GLY A 146 5.49 -10.49 3.60
C GLY A 146 6.80 -10.08 4.26
N SER A 147 7.76 -9.52 3.50
CA SER A 147 9.03 -9.04 4.06
C SER A 147 8.84 -7.88 5.03
N GLU A 148 7.94 -6.95 4.73
CA GLU A 148 7.64 -5.84 5.63
C GLU A 148 6.89 -6.31 6.89
N LEU A 149 5.96 -7.26 6.77
CA LEU A 149 5.35 -7.91 7.94
C LEU A 149 6.42 -8.55 8.82
N CYS A 150 7.40 -9.25 8.23
CA CYS A 150 8.51 -9.84 8.98
C CYS A 150 9.33 -8.78 9.74
N ARG A 151 9.66 -7.63 9.10
CA ARG A 151 10.36 -6.51 9.74
C ARG A 151 9.59 -5.93 10.93
N GLN A 152 8.29 -5.73 10.73
CA GLN A 152 7.45 -5.15 11.77
C GLN A 152 7.18 -6.12 12.91
N VAL A 153 6.87 -7.38 12.63
CA VAL A 153 6.71 -8.43 13.64
C VAL A 153 7.97 -8.56 14.51
N ALA A 154 9.16 -8.51 13.88
CA ALA A 154 10.43 -8.61 14.61
C ALA A 154 10.59 -7.52 15.69
N ARG A 155 10.04 -6.31 15.48
CA ARG A 155 10.08 -5.20 16.45
C ARG A 155 9.28 -5.49 17.73
N TYR A 156 8.30 -6.38 17.66
CA TYR A 156 7.48 -6.79 18.82
C TYR A 156 8.06 -7.94 19.63
N ALA A 157 9.32 -8.32 19.36
CA ALA A 157 10.06 -9.37 20.06
C ALA A 157 9.25 -10.69 20.19
N PRO A 158 8.88 -11.33 19.06
CA PRO A 158 8.31 -12.67 19.10
C PRO A 158 9.37 -13.66 19.62
N ALA A 159 8.93 -14.77 20.23
CA ALA A 159 9.85 -15.83 20.64
C ALA A 159 10.52 -16.49 19.44
N ARG A 160 9.80 -16.59 18.31
CA ARG A 160 10.29 -17.19 17.06
C ARG A 160 9.56 -16.59 15.87
N LEU A 161 10.26 -16.28 14.80
CA LEU A 161 9.69 -15.85 13.53
C LEU A 161 10.05 -16.87 12.43
N VAL A 162 9.01 -17.52 11.87
CA VAL A 162 9.13 -18.53 10.83
C VAL A 162 8.84 -17.90 9.47
N LEU A 163 9.82 -17.88 8.59
CA LEU A 163 9.77 -17.27 7.27
C LEU A 163 9.54 -18.37 6.24
N VAL A 164 8.38 -18.41 5.59
CA VAL A 164 8.06 -19.40 4.55
C VAL A 164 7.99 -18.70 3.20
N GLU A 165 8.85 -19.13 2.29
CA GLU A 165 8.93 -18.57 0.93
C GLU A 165 9.40 -19.68 -0.03
N ARG A 166 8.84 -19.72 -1.24
CA ARG A 166 9.27 -20.67 -2.28
C ARG A 166 10.48 -20.19 -3.06
N PHE A 167 10.64 -18.86 -3.19
CA PHE A 167 11.76 -18.26 -3.92
C PHE A 167 12.95 -18.06 -2.97
N GLU A 168 13.95 -18.94 -3.09
CA GLU A 168 15.10 -19.01 -2.19
C GLU A 168 15.84 -17.68 -2.06
N ASN A 169 16.11 -16.98 -3.17
CA ASN A 169 16.87 -15.72 -3.13
C ASN A 169 16.15 -14.64 -2.31
N ALA A 170 14.83 -14.50 -2.47
CA ALA A 170 14.06 -13.52 -1.70
C ALA A 170 14.01 -13.90 -0.21
N LEU A 171 13.93 -15.19 0.12
CA LEU A 171 14.01 -15.66 1.49
C LEU A 171 15.39 -15.39 2.10
N PHE A 172 16.46 -15.63 1.36
CA PHE A 172 17.84 -15.36 1.80
C PHE A 172 18.03 -13.87 2.14
N GLU A 173 17.56 -12.97 1.28
CA GLU A 173 17.71 -11.51 1.49
C GLU A 173 17.00 -11.04 2.76
N ILE A 174 15.73 -11.39 2.95
CA ILE A 174 15.00 -10.98 4.15
C ILE A 174 15.56 -11.64 5.42
N HIS A 175 15.98 -12.90 5.35
CA HIS A 175 16.59 -13.59 6.47
C HIS A 175 17.92 -12.94 6.89
N ARG A 176 18.78 -12.61 5.92
CA ARG A 176 20.05 -11.90 6.15
C ARG A 176 19.84 -10.54 6.82
N GLU A 177 18.87 -9.77 6.29
CA GLU A 177 18.49 -8.46 6.83
C GLU A 177 18.05 -8.54 8.29
N LEU A 178 17.09 -9.45 8.57
CA LEU A 178 16.54 -9.62 9.92
C LEU A 178 17.58 -10.12 10.92
N ARG A 179 18.46 -11.02 10.52
CA ARG A 179 19.57 -11.49 11.38
C ARG A 179 20.50 -10.35 11.76
N HIS A 180 20.74 -9.41 10.85
CA HIS A 180 21.57 -8.24 11.13
C HIS A 180 20.86 -7.24 12.04
N ALA A 181 19.58 -6.97 11.78
CA ALA A 181 18.80 -5.97 12.52
C ALA A 181 18.35 -6.46 13.91
N PHE A 182 18.13 -7.77 14.06
CA PHE A 182 17.60 -8.40 15.27
C PHE A 182 18.41 -9.66 15.62
N PRO A 183 19.67 -9.53 16.09
CA PRO A 183 20.58 -10.66 16.29
C PRO A 183 20.10 -11.66 17.33
N GLU A 184 19.29 -11.23 18.33
CA GLU A 184 18.74 -12.09 19.39
C GLU A 184 17.45 -12.82 18.99
N LEU A 185 16.84 -12.45 17.84
CA LEU A 185 15.59 -13.06 17.41
C LEU A 185 15.83 -14.46 16.84
N THR A 186 15.08 -15.44 17.33
CA THR A 186 15.07 -16.78 16.73
C THR A 186 14.36 -16.75 15.38
N LEU A 187 15.14 -16.84 14.31
CA LEU A 187 14.66 -16.87 12.93
C LEU A 187 14.72 -18.31 12.39
N ASP A 188 13.64 -18.72 11.72
CA ASP A 188 13.51 -20.03 11.10
C ASP A 188 13.09 -19.85 9.62
N ALA A 189 14.06 -19.90 8.71
CA ALA A 189 13.83 -19.75 7.27
C ALA A 189 13.51 -21.11 6.62
N ARG A 190 12.36 -21.18 5.93
CA ARG A 190 11.84 -22.39 5.30
C ARG A 190 11.56 -22.17 3.82
N VAL A 191 12.35 -22.77 2.95
CA VAL A 191 12.01 -22.84 1.53
C VAL A 191 10.88 -23.85 1.37
N ALA A 192 9.69 -23.35 0.99
CA ALA A 192 8.51 -24.20 0.76
C ALA A 192 7.50 -23.48 -0.13
N ASP A 193 6.81 -24.27 -0.96
CA ASP A 193 5.62 -23.84 -1.69
C ASP A 193 4.38 -24.10 -0.82
N ILE A 194 3.49 -23.11 -0.74
CA ILE A 194 2.25 -23.24 0.03
C ILE A 194 1.29 -24.28 -0.50
N THR A 195 1.45 -24.71 -1.76
CA THR A 195 0.65 -25.76 -2.39
C THR A 195 1.13 -27.18 -2.01
N ASP A 196 2.35 -27.33 -1.49
CA ASP A 196 2.87 -28.59 -0.98
C ASP A 196 2.35 -28.88 0.43
N ALA A 197 1.21 -29.56 0.53
CA ALA A 197 0.58 -29.90 1.79
C ALA A 197 1.49 -30.73 2.73
N THR A 198 2.34 -31.61 2.18
CA THR A 198 3.24 -32.46 2.96
C THR A 198 4.33 -31.63 3.61
N ARG A 199 5.00 -30.77 2.84
CA ARG A 199 6.06 -29.87 3.31
C ARG A 199 5.51 -28.85 4.32
N MET A 200 4.38 -28.20 3.98
CA MET A 200 3.71 -27.25 4.87
C MET A 200 3.24 -27.93 6.16
N GLY A 201 2.65 -29.12 6.08
CA GLY A 201 2.24 -29.88 7.27
C GLY A 201 3.42 -30.21 8.19
N HIS A 202 4.59 -30.53 7.65
CA HIS A 202 5.80 -30.72 8.45
C HIS A 202 6.22 -29.43 9.15
N ILE A 203 6.22 -28.30 8.43
CA ILE A 203 6.58 -26.98 8.99
C ILE A 203 5.61 -26.60 10.12
N PHE A 204 4.30 -26.72 9.92
CA PHE A 204 3.29 -26.36 10.92
C PHE A 204 3.38 -27.20 12.20
N ARG A 205 3.54 -28.53 12.06
CA ARG A 205 3.70 -29.42 13.22
C ARG A 205 4.97 -29.16 14.01
N GLN A 206 6.07 -28.79 13.33
CA GLN A 206 7.34 -28.47 13.97
C GLN A 206 7.34 -27.07 14.61
N ALA A 207 6.79 -26.07 13.92
CA ALA A 207 6.78 -24.69 14.38
C ALA A 207 5.70 -24.42 15.43
N ARG A 208 4.52 -25.04 15.31
CA ARG A 208 3.31 -24.77 16.13
C ARG A 208 3.07 -23.27 16.30
N PRO A 209 2.84 -22.53 15.21
CA PRO A 209 2.71 -21.09 15.31
C PRO A 209 1.48 -20.66 16.11
N ASP A 210 1.64 -19.61 16.92
CA ASP A 210 0.54 -18.94 17.61
C ASP A 210 -0.22 -17.99 16.66
N ALA A 211 0.50 -17.40 15.72
CA ALA A 211 -0.05 -16.50 14.71
C ALA A 211 0.51 -16.80 13.31
N VAL A 212 -0.35 -16.69 12.30
CA VAL A 212 0.01 -16.87 10.89
C VAL A 212 -0.43 -15.64 10.10
N PHE A 213 0.52 -15.05 9.35
CA PHE A 213 0.24 -14.02 8.34
C PHE A 213 0.43 -14.63 6.96
N HIS A 214 -0.66 -14.80 6.23
CA HIS A 214 -0.67 -15.45 4.92
C HIS A 214 -0.62 -14.41 3.81
N ALA A 215 0.61 -14.07 3.35
CA ALA A 215 0.85 -13.07 2.30
C ALA A 215 1.29 -13.70 0.96
N ALA A 216 1.43 -15.02 0.88
CA ALA A 216 1.77 -15.72 -0.36
C ALA A 216 0.57 -15.72 -1.32
N ALA A 217 0.75 -15.14 -2.51
CA ALA A 217 -0.24 -15.16 -3.60
C ALA A 217 0.39 -14.76 -4.93
N HIS A 218 -0.19 -15.22 -6.05
CA HIS A 218 0.03 -14.62 -7.36
C HIS A 218 -0.87 -13.39 -7.52
N LYS A 219 -0.27 -12.22 -7.89
CA LYS A 219 -0.97 -10.92 -7.88
C LYS A 219 -1.11 -10.25 -9.24
N HIS A 220 -0.31 -10.67 -10.25
CA HIS A 220 -0.29 -10.02 -11.55
C HIS A 220 -1.47 -10.42 -12.41
N VAL A 221 -2.39 -9.49 -12.66
CA VAL A 221 -3.62 -9.73 -13.42
C VAL A 221 -3.32 -10.31 -14.80
N PRO A 222 -2.48 -9.69 -15.66
CA PRO A 222 -2.23 -10.25 -17.00
C PRO A 222 -1.65 -11.66 -16.98
N MET A 223 -0.72 -11.93 -16.05
CA MET A 223 -0.12 -13.26 -15.93
C MET A 223 -1.14 -14.32 -15.52
N MET A 224 -2.08 -13.97 -14.64
CA MET A 224 -3.11 -14.91 -14.18
C MET A 224 -4.24 -15.09 -15.20
N GLU A 225 -4.50 -14.10 -16.05
CA GLU A 225 -5.39 -14.27 -17.21
C GLU A 225 -4.83 -15.29 -18.21
N GLU A 226 -3.51 -15.30 -18.41
CA GLU A 226 -2.83 -16.28 -19.27
C GLU A 226 -2.63 -17.64 -18.59
N ASN A 227 -2.66 -17.70 -17.25
CA ASN A 227 -2.39 -18.90 -16.45
C ASN A 227 -3.45 -19.14 -15.36
N PRO A 228 -4.73 -19.34 -15.72
CA PRO A 228 -5.81 -19.46 -14.74
C PRO A 228 -5.64 -20.65 -13.80
N GLY A 229 -5.10 -21.77 -14.27
CA GLY A 229 -4.82 -22.92 -13.44
C GLY A 229 -3.82 -22.63 -12.32
N GLU A 230 -2.77 -21.83 -12.61
CA GLU A 230 -1.80 -21.42 -11.60
C GLU A 230 -2.41 -20.48 -10.55
N ALA A 231 -3.31 -19.56 -10.96
CA ALA A 231 -4.05 -18.74 -10.01
C ALA A 231 -4.89 -19.60 -9.06
N ILE A 232 -5.58 -20.61 -9.59
CA ILE A 232 -6.42 -21.52 -8.82
C ILE A 232 -5.56 -22.35 -7.86
N LYS A 233 -4.50 -23.00 -8.34
CA LYS A 233 -3.63 -23.83 -7.48
C LYS A 233 -2.97 -23.02 -6.38
N ASN A 234 -2.35 -21.91 -6.74
CA ASN A 234 -1.61 -21.11 -5.76
C ASN A 234 -2.53 -20.32 -4.82
N ASN A 235 -3.46 -19.49 -5.37
CA ASN A 235 -4.22 -18.58 -4.53
C ASN A 235 -5.35 -19.29 -3.78
N ILE A 236 -5.98 -20.31 -4.38
CA ILE A 236 -7.04 -21.09 -3.73
C ILE A 236 -6.46 -22.30 -3.02
N GLY A 237 -5.76 -23.17 -3.75
CA GLY A 237 -5.22 -24.42 -3.22
C GLY A 237 -4.20 -24.17 -2.12
N GLY A 238 -3.24 -23.28 -2.34
CA GLY A 238 -2.25 -22.89 -1.33
C GLY A 238 -2.88 -22.28 -0.08
N THR A 239 -3.85 -21.38 -0.24
CA THR A 239 -4.61 -20.82 0.90
C THR A 239 -5.37 -21.91 1.66
N ARG A 240 -5.98 -22.88 0.94
CA ARG A 240 -6.66 -24.03 1.55
C ARG A 240 -5.72 -24.84 2.43
N VAL A 241 -4.54 -25.20 1.91
CA VAL A 241 -3.54 -25.96 2.65
C VAL A 241 -3.13 -25.21 3.93
N VAL A 242 -2.79 -23.92 3.82
CA VAL A 242 -2.30 -23.14 4.96
C VAL A 242 -3.39 -22.93 6.01
N ALA A 243 -4.63 -22.62 5.59
CA ALA A 243 -5.75 -22.40 6.50
C ALA A 243 -6.18 -23.69 7.22
N GLN A 244 -6.24 -24.84 6.53
CA GLN A 244 -6.52 -26.13 7.13
C GLN A 244 -5.48 -26.52 8.15
N LEU A 245 -4.19 -26.40 7.81
CA LEU A 245 -3.10 -26.68 8.75
C LEU A 245 -3.12 -25.77 9.97
N ALA A 246 -3.48 -24.49 9.79
CA ALA A 246 -3.64 -23.57 10.90
C ALA A 246 -4.75 -24.02 11.87
N ALA A 247 -5.89 -24.48 11.33
CA ALA A 247 -6.97 -25.04 12.14
C ALA A 247 -6.56 -26.35 12.83
N GLU A 248 -5.88 -27.26 12.11
CA GLU A 248 -5.44 -28.56 12.64
C GLU A 248 -4.47 -28.45 13.82
N VAL A 249 -3.49 -27.52 13.75
CA VAL A 249 -2.50 -27.34 14.82
C VAL A 249 -2.98 -26.38 15.90
N GLY A 250 -4.17 -25.77 15.73
CA GLY A 250 -4.77 -24.87 16.71
C GLY A 250 -4.09 -23.51 16.80
N VAL A 251 -3.74 -22.92 15.64
CA VAL A 251 -3.20 -21.55 15.56
C VAL A 251 -4.18 -20.58 16.22
N GLY A 252 -3.70 -19.71 17.12
CA GLY A 252 -4.57 -18.75 17.80
C GLY A 252 -5.14 -17.68 16.86
N GLN A 253 -4.37 -17.28 15.83
CA GLN A 253 -4.74 -16.21 14.91
C GLN A 253 -4.20 -16.49 13.48
N PHE A 254 -5.09 -16.42 12.50
CA PHE A 254 -4.75 -16.53 11.09
C PHE A 254 -5.20 -15.25 10.35
N VAL A 255 -4.26 -14.55 9.72
CA VAL A 255 -4.54 -13.31 8.97
C VAL A 255 -4.21 -13.53 7.50
N MET A 256 -5.23 -13.50 6.64
CA MET A 256 -5.09 -13.59 5.19
C MET A 256 -4.99 -12.20 4.57
N ILE A 257 -3.97 -11.98 3.77
CA ILE A 257 -3.86 -10.79 2.94
C ILE A 257 -4.73 -10.94 1.69
N SER A 258 -5.66 -10.00 1.48
CA SER A 258 -6.51 -9.94 0.28
C SER A 258 -6.37 -8.59 -0.43
N THR A 259 -7.26 -8.30 -1.36
CA THR A 259 -7.13 -7.16 -2.28
C THR A 259 -8.51 -6.57 -2.62
N ASP A 260 -8.53 -5.28 -3.01
CA ASP A 260 -9.66 -4.60 -3.65
C ASP A 260 -10.17 -5.34 -4.89
N LYS A 261 -9.30 -6.04 -5.60
CA LYS A 261 -9.65 -6.81 -6.83
C LYS A 261 -10.49 -8.06 -6.57
N ALA A 262 -10.63 -8.49 -5.31
CA ALA A 262 -11.58 -9.52 -4.89
C ALA A 262 -13.03 -9.03 -4.83
N VAL A 263 -13.24 -7.71 -4.88
CA VAL A 263 -14.57 -7.07 -4.90
C VAL A 263 -15.07 -6.99 -6.35
N ASN A 264 -16.26 -7.52 -6.65
CA ASN A 264 -16.81 -7.57 -8.01
C ASN A 264 -15.74 -7.94 -9.06
N PRO A 265 -15.04 -9.08 -8.92
CA PRO A 265 -13.85 -9.36 -9.68
C PRO A 265 -14.09 -9.36 -11.19
N SER A 266 -13.19 -8.72 -11.93
CA SER A 266 -13.18 -8.71 -13.41
C SER A 266 -12.07 -9.59 -13.99
N SER A 267 -11.24 -10.18 -13.12
CA SER A 267 -10.07 -10.97 -13.49
C SER A 267 -10.01 -12.31 -12.77
N VAL A 268 -9.32 -13.27 -13.38
CA VAL A 268 -9.00 -14.57 -12.74
C VAL A 268 -8.27 -14.37 -11.42
N MET A 269 -7.32 -13.45 -11.37
CA MET A 269 -6.60 -13.14 -10.12
C MET A 269 -7.57 -12.67 -9.04
N GLY A 270 -8.44 -11.69 -9.33
CA GLY A 270 -9.44 -11.19 -8.39
C GLY A 270 -10.41 -12.28 -7.94
N ALA A 271 -10.95 -13.07 -8.90
CA ALA A 271 -11.84 -14.18 -8.60
C ALA A 271 -11.17 -15.27 -7.75
N SER A 272 -9.89 -15.60 -8.02
CA SER A 272 -9.14 -16.56 -7.21
C SER A 272 -8.93 -16.06 -5.76
N LYS A 273 -8.71 -14.76 -5.57
CA LYS A 273 -8.61 -14.16 -4.22
C LYS A 273 -9.95 -14.15 -3.51
N ARG A 274 -11.04 -13.86 -4.23
CA ARG A 274 -12.41 -13.95 -3.65
C ARG A 274 -12.76 -15.39 -3.23
N ALA A 275 -12.44 -16.37 -4.08
CA ALA A 275 -12.63 -17.80 -3.74
C ALA A 275 -11.78 -18.20 -2.49
N ALA A 276 -10.57 -17.68 -2.38
CA ALA A 276 -9.73 -17.87 -1.19
C ALA A 276 -10.35 -17.23 0.08
N GLU A 277 -11.01 -16.07 -0.03
CA GLU A 277 -11.76 -15.47 1.08
C GLU A 277 -12.92 -16.37 1.54
N LEU A 278 -13.70 -16.90 0.57
CA LEU A 278 -14.78 -17.84 0.87
C LEU A 278 -14.26 -19.11 1.56
N GLN A 279 -13.10 -19.62 1.12
CA GLN A 279 -12.44 -20.77 1.75
C GLN A 279 -12.04 -20.48 3.20
N VAL A 280 -11.45 -19.34 3.47
CA VAL A 280 -11.04 -18.93 4.84
C VAL A 280 -12.28 -18.78 5.73
N GLN A 281 -13.37 -18.19 5.22
CA GLN A 281 -14.63 -18.07 5.94
C GLN A 281 -15.27 -19.45 6.23
N ALA A 282 -15.20 -20.40 5.29
CA ALA A 282 -15.73 -21.74 5.46
C ALA A 282 -14.99 -22.52 6.57
N VAL A 283 -13.70 -22.25 6.79
CA VAL A 283 -12.90 -22.86 7.88
C VAL A 283 -13.13 -22.11 9.22
N ALA A 284 -13.48 -20.83 9.17
CA ALA A 284 -13.72 -20.04 10.38
C ALA A 284 -14.85 -20.64 11.25
N GLY A 285 -14.68 -20.59 12.56
CA GLY A 285 -15.66 -21.11 13.52
C GLY A 285 -15.67 -22.63 13.70
N THR A 286 -14.75 -23.37 13.04
CA THR A 286 -14.63 -24.84 13.20
C THR A 286 -13.72 -25.28 14.33
N GLY A 287 -13.04 -24.33 14.98
CA GLY A 287 -12.08 -24.56 16.04
C GLY A 287 -11.69 -23.25 16.73
N PRO A 288 -10.63 -23.25 17.53
CA PRO A 288 -10.20 -22.09 18.30
C PRO A 288 -9.49 -21.00 17.46
N THR A 289 -9.13 -21.32 16.22
CA THR A 289 -8.40 -20.39 15.36
C THR A 289 -9.29 -19.23 14.90
N ARG A 290 -8.84 -18.00 15.17
CA ARG A 290 -9.48 -16.79 14.68
C ARG A 290 -8.97 -16.48 13.27
N PHE A 291 -9.84 -16.62 12.28
CA PHE A 291 -9.54 -16.31 10.89
C PHE A 291 -9.97 -14.90 10.56
N VAL A 292 -9.05 -14.12 10.01
CA VAL A 292 -9.26 -12.73 9.61
C VAL A 292 -8.75 -12.54 8.19
N THR A 293 -9.50 -11.83 7.38
CA THR A 293 -9.09 -11.40 6.05
C THR A 293 -8.91 -9.89 6.03
N VAL A 294 -7.86 -9.38 5.36
CA VAL A 294 -7.62 -7.94 5.25
C VAL A 294 -7.50 -7.56 3.77
N ARG A 295 -8.41 -6.72 3.30
CA ARG A 295 -8.45 -6.17 1.94
C ARG A 295 -7.84 -4.79 1.92
N PHE A 296 -6.99 -4.53 0.93
CA PHE A 296 -6.48 -3.21 0.59
C PHE A 296 -6.16 -3.13 -0.90
N GLY A 297 -5.98 -1.91 -1.40
CA GLY A 297 -5.68 -1.63 -2.79
C GLY A 297 -4.20 -1.79 -3.13
N ASN A 298 -3.70 -0.94 -4.04
CA ASN A 298 -2.31 -1.04 -4.46
C ASN A 298 -1.36 -0.49 -3.39
N VAL A 299 -0.18 -1.10 -3.31
CA VAL A 299 0.91 -0.57 -2.48
C VAL A 299 2.04 -0.06 -3.36
N LEU A 300 2.55 1.13 -3.03
CA LEU A 300 3.61 1.78 -3.80
C LEU A 300 4.91 1.01 -3.74
N GLY A 301 5.63 1.02 -4.86
CA GLY A 301 6.95 0.44 -4.94
C GLY A 301 7.01 -1.09 -4.82
N SER A 302 5.87 -1.80 -4.81
CA SER A 302 5.87 -3.26 -4.77
C SER A 302 6.43 -3.87 -6.06
N ASN A 303 7.07 -5.03 -5.95
CA ASN A 303 7.71 -5.72 -7.07
C ASN A 303 6.76 -5.89 -8.28
N GLY A 304 7.21 -5.46 -9.45
CA GLY A 304 6.44 -5.51 -10.70
C GLY A 304 5.22 -4.59 -10.74
N SER A 305 5.09 -3.62 -9.82
CA SER A 305 4.04 -2.60 -9.85
C SER A 305 4.40 -1.44 -10.78
N VAL A 306 3.43 -0.54 -10.98
CA VAL A 306 3.53 0.59 -11.91
C VAL A 306 4.73 1.52 -11.62
N VAL A 307 5.06 1.80 -10.36
CA VAL A 307 6.15 2.73 -9.99
C VAL A 307 7.54 2.22 -10.42
N PRO A 308 7.97 0.99 -10.10
CA PRO A 308 9.22 0.44 -10.63
C PRO A 308 9.28 0.41 -12.17
N ILE A 309 8.16 0.04 -12.83
CA ILE A 309 8.09 0.01 -14.29
C ILE A 309 8.30 1.42 -14.88
N PHE A 310 7.60 2.43 -14.35
CA PHE A 310 7.77 3.82 -14.81
C PHE A 310 9.18 4.33 -14.58
N LYS A 311 9.79 4.06 -13.43
CA LYS A 311 11.20 4.42 -13.16
C LYS A 311 12.15 3.78 -14.18
N GLU A 312 11.94 2.51 -14.53
CA GLU A 312 12.73 1.82 -15.54
C GLU A 312 12.53 2.43 -16.94
N GLN A 313 11.28 2.73 -17.33
CA GLN A 313 10.97 3.37 -18.60
C GLN A 313 11.58 4.77 -18.69
N ILE A 314 11.46 5.58 -17.64
CA ILE A 314 12.07 6.91 -17.56
C ILE A 314 13.60 6.82 -17.68
N ALA A 315 14.24 5.89 -16.97
CA ALA A 315 15.69 5.69 -17.03
C ALA A 315 16.21 5.29 -18.42
N ARG A 316 15.34 4.66 -19.25
CA ARG A 316 15.63 4.29 -20.65
C ARG A 316 15.35 5.41 -21.66
N GLY A 317 14.81 6.57 -21.22
CA GLY A 317 14.42 7.69 -22.09
C GLY A 317 12.97 7.62 -22.58
N GLY A 318 12.14 6.79 -21.99
CA GLY A 318 10.72 6.64 -22.34
C GLY A 318 10.44 5.65 -23.48
N PRO A 319 9.20 5.62 -24.01
CA PRO A 319 8.03 6.27 -23.44
C PRO A 319 7.56 5.61 -22.13
N VAL A 320 6.82 6.37 -21.31
CA VAL A 320 6.07 5.80 -20.19
C VAL A 320 4.73 5.28 -20.71
N THR A 321 4.43 4.02 -20.49
CA THR A 321 3.22 3.37 -21.01
C THR A 321 2.12 3.25 -19.95
N ILE A 322 0.92 3.76 -20.27
CA ILE A 322 -0.28 3.74 -19.42
C ILE A 322 -1.42 3.09 -20.19
N THR A 323 -2.22 2.26 -19.51
CA THR A 323 -3.30 1.53 -20.18
C THR A 323 -4.49 2.41 -20.57
N HIS A 324 -4.81 3.46 -19.80
CA HIS A 324 -5.90 4.38 -20.12
C HIS A 324 -5.72 5.73 -19.40
N PRO A 325 -6.05 6.89 -20.00
CA PRO A 325 -5.88 8.21 -19.37
C PRO A 325 -6.73 8.38 -18.08
N GLU A 326 -7.91 7.78 -18.01
CA GLU A 326 -8.78 7.84 -16.83
C GLU A 326 -8.50 6.73 -15.80
N MET A 327 -7.49 5.88 -16.02
CA MET A 327 -7.12 4.82 -15.09
C MET A 327 -6.76 5.41 -13.73
N SER A 328 -7.44 4.98 -12.69
CA SER A 328 -7.13 5.39 -11.32
C SER A 328 -6.98 4.20 -10.38
N ARG A 329 -6.18 4.37 -9.34
CA ARG A 329 -5.94 3.35 -8.32
C ARG A 329 -5.83 3.98 -6.95
N TYR A 330 -6.23 3.23 -5.94
CA TYR A 330 -5.90 3.55 -4.57
C TYR A 330 -4.46 3.16 -4.28
N PHE A 331 -3.75 4.01 -3.55
CA PHE A 331 -2.38 3.73 -3.14
C PHE A 331 -2.17 3.90 -1.64
N MET A 332 -1.35 3.03 -1.10
CA MET A 332 -0.89 3.04 0.28
C MET A 332 0.62 2.73 0.28
N THR A 333 1.35 3.11 1.31
CA THR A 333 2.74 2.65 1.46
C THR A 333 2.78 1.21 1.98
N ILE A 334 3.83 0.46 1.66
CA ILE A 334 3.99 -0.92 2.15
C ILE A 334 4.06 -0.96 3.69
N PRO A 335 4.82 -0.06 4.37
CA PRO A 335 4.82 -0.01 5.82
C PRO A 335 3.43 0.27 6.43
N GLU A 336 2.68 1.23 5.87
CA GLU A 336 1.33 1.55 6.33
C GLU A 336 0.38 0.35 6.19
N ALA A 337 0.36 -0.30 5.03
CA ALA A 337 -0.45 -1.50 4.81
C ALA A 337 -0.13 -2.61 5.81
N SER A 338 1.17 -2.86 6.04
CA SER A 338 1.61 -3.90 6.98
C SER A 338 1.25 -3.56 8.43
N GLN A 339 1.36 -2.29 8.85
CA GLN A 339 0.92 -1.82 10.15
C GLN A 339 -0.57 -2.06 10.37
N LEU A 340 -1.40 -1.65 9.41
CA LEU A 340 -2.85 -1.85 9.48
C LEU A 340 -3.25 -3.33 9.44
N VAL A 341 -2.49 -4.18 8.74
CA VAL A 341 -2.69 -5.64 8.76
C VAL A 341 -2.43 -6.21 10.16
N LEU A 342 -1.34 -5.80 10.83
CA LEU A 342 -1.05 -6.22 12.21
C LEU A 342 -2.15 -5.75 13.16
N GLN A 343 -2.61 -4.51 13.03
CA GLN A 343 -3.69 -3.94 13.82
C GLN A 343 -5.02 -4.68 13.60
N ALA A 344 -5.41 -4.92 12.34
CA ALA A 344 -6.61 -5.66 11.99
C ALA A 344 -6.58 -7.09 12.53
N GLY A 345 -5.44 -7.76 12.39
CA GLY A 345 -5.22 -9.07 12.98
C GLY A 345 -5.42 -9.07 14.49
N ALA A 346 -4.79 -8.16 15.21
CA ALA A 346 -4.88 -8.07 16.67
C ALA A 346 -6.31 -7.74 17.17
N MET A 347 -7.10 -6.99 16.38
CA MET A 347 -8.49 -6.63 16.70
C MET A 347 -9.50 -7.74 16.36
N GLY A 348 -9.17 -8.62 15.41
CA GLY A 348 -10.09 -9.62 14.88
C GLY A 348 -10.57 -10.62 15.92
N LYS A 349 -11.85 -10.96 15.84
CA LYS A 349 -12.54 -11.93 16.73
C LYS A 349 -12.75 -13.27 16.03
N GLY A 350 -12.68 -13.30 14.69
CA GLY A 350 -12.83 -14.45 13.82
C GLY A 350 -13.91 -14.25 12.74
N SER A 351 -13.62 -14.68 11.52
CA SER A 351 -14.43 -14.56 10.31
C SER A 351 -14.66 -13.16 9.73
N GLU A 352 -14.01 -12.11 10.26
CA GLU A 352 -14.14 -10.76 9.70
C GLU A 352 -13.34 -10.59 8.41
N ILE A 353 -13.90 -9.76 7.51
CA ILE A 353 -13.16 -9.15 6.43
C ILE A 353 -12.95 -7.68 6.76
N PHE A 354 -11.73 -7.32 7.09
CA PHE A 354 -11.36 -5.93 7.28
C PHE A 354 -10.99 -5.28 5.96
N ILE A 355 -11.38 -4.03 5.81
CA ILE A 355 -11.12 -3.19 4.64
C ILE A 355 -10.31 -2.00 5.14
N LEU A 356 -9.12 -1.79 4.58
CA LEU A 356 -8.28 -0.67 4.94
C LEU A 356 -8.72 0.62 4.23
N ASP A 357 -8.67 1.75 4.95
CA ASP A 357 -8.90 3.07 4.37
C ASP A 357 -7.81 3.42 3.36
N MET A 358 -8.16 3.37 2.10
CA MET A 358 -7.23 3.68 1.01
C MET A 358 -7.15 5.17 0.67
N GLY A 359 -7.93 6.03 1.32
CA GLY A 359 -8.00 7.45 1.00
C GLY A 359 -8.59 7.72 -0.37
N GLN A 360 -8.06 8.73 -1.08
CA GLN A 360 -8.55 9.09 -2.41
C GLN A 360 -7.80 8.33 -3.51
N PRO A 361 -8.50 7.95 -4.60
CA PRO A 361 -7.84 7.33 -5.75
C PRO A 361 -6.96 8.34 -6.49
N VAL A 362 -5.86 7.86 -7.04
CA VAL A 362 -4.89 8.66 -7.80
C VAL A 362 -4.93 8.23 -9.27
N LYS A 363 -5.01 9.18 -10.20
CA LYS A 363 -4.89 8.90 -11.64
C LYS A 363 -3.47 8.42 -11.95
N ILE A 364 -3.36 7.35 -12.73
CA ILE A 364 -2.05 6.77 -13.10
C ILE A 364 -1.24 7.75 -13.96
N VAL A 365 -1.92 8.58 -14.77
CA VAL A 365 -1.26 9.63 -15.57
C VAL A 365 -0.63 10.71 -14.67
N ASP A 366 -1.27 11.09 -13.58
CA ASP A 366 -0.71 12.06 -12.63
C ASP A 366 0.52 11.48 -11.91
N LEU A 367 0.44 10.20 -11.52
CA LEU A 367 1.56 9.48 -10.93
C LEU A 367 2.76 9.40 -11.89
N ALA A 368 2.53 9.16 -13.18
CA ALA A 368 3.57 9.16 -14.21
C ALA A 368 4.21 10.53 -14.35
N ASN A 369 3.40 11.58 -14.47
CA ASN A 369 3.86 12.96 -14.56
C ASN A 369 4.74 13.34 -13.36
N ASP A 370 4.30 12.99 -12.15
CA ASP A 370 5.06 13.23 -10.92
C ASP A 370 6.42 12.50 -10.92
N LEU A 371 6.44 11.23 -11.35
CA LEU A 371 7.68 10.45 -11.42
C LEU A 371 8.67 11.01 -12.47
N ILE A 372 8.19 11.42 -13.65
CA ILE A 372 9.02 12.07 -14.67
C ILE A 372 9.62 13.35 -14.09
N ARG A 373 8.80 14.18 -13.44
CA ARG A 373 9.26 15.44 -12.83
C ARG A 373 10.24 15.20 -11.67
N LEU A 374 9.98 14.23 -10.79
CA LEU A 374 10.92 13.87 -9.73
C LEU A 374 12.26 13.35 -10.26
N SER A 375 12.28 12.84 -11.49
CA SER A 375 13.51 12.44 -12.20
C SER A 375 14.23 13.61 -12.88
N GLY A 376 13.75 14.86 -12.71
CA GLY A 376 14.37 16.05 -13.32
C GLY A 376 14.00 16.28 -14.77
N LEU A 377 12.99 15.57 -15.30
CA LEU A 377 12.57 15.59 -16.71
C LEU A 377 11.17 16.21 -16.85
N GLU A 378 10.81 16.66 -18.07
CA GLU A 378 9.50 17.25 -18.37
C GLU A 378 8.63 16.28 -19.16
N PRO A 379 7.39 15.98 -18.68
CA PRO A 379 6.44 15.17 -19.42
C PRO A 379 6.10 15.80 -20.79
N GLY A 380 6.06 14.97 -21.83
CA GLY A 380 5.72 15.40 -23.20
C GLY A 380 6.85 16.13 -23.94
N ARG A 381 7.92 16.53 -23.26
CA ARG A 381 9.11 17.13 -23.88
C ARG A 381 10.30 16.18 -23.83
N ASP A 382 10.63 15.67 -22.65
CA ASP A 382 11.79 14.81 -22.43
C ASP A 382 11.37 13.32 -22.38
N ILE A 383 10.17 13.05 -21.88
CA ILE A 383 9.57 11.71 -21.79
C ILE A 383 8.13 11.75 -22.28
N GLU A 384 7.85 11.00 -23.32
CA GLU A 384 6.51 10.78 -23.87
C GLU A 384 5.68 9.84 -22.97
N ILE A 385 4.35 10.04 -22.94
CA ILE A 385 3.39 9.13 -22.32
C ILE A 385 2.53 8.51 -23.40
N GLU A 386 2.56 7.19 -23.51
CA GLU A 386 1.77 6.42 -24.48
C GLU A 386 0.63 5.68 -23.81
N PHE A 387 -0.55 5.66 -24.46
CA PHE A 387 -1.71 4.90 -24.01
C PHE A 387 -1.85 3.61 -24.80
N THR A 388 -1.73 2.47 -24.10
CA THR A 388 -1.66 1.13 -24.72
C THR A 388 -3.01 0.38 -24.82
N GLY A 389 -4.06 0.95 -24.28
CA GLY A 389 -5.37 0.27 -24.14
C GLY A 389 -5.48 -0.54 -22.83
N VAL A 390 -6.73 -0.74 -22.39
CA VAL A 390 -7.04 -1.51 -21.16
C VAL A 390 -6.80 -2.99 -21.42
N ARG A 391 -6.14 -3.67 -20.51
CA ARG A 391 -5.82 -5.11 -20.59
C ARG A 391 -7.02 -5.96 -20.15
N ALA A 392 -7.06 -7.21 -20.60
CA ALA A 392 -8.06 -8.16 -20.13
C ALA A 392 -8.03 -8.27 -18.60
N GLY A 393 -9.20 -8.21 -17.96
CA GLY A 393 -9.37 -8.30 -16.52
C GLY A 393 -9.04 -7.03 -15.73
N GLU A 394 -8.54 -5.95 -16.35
CA GLU A 394 -8.32 -4.67 -15.68
C GLU A 394 -9.62 -3.85 -15.59
N LYS A 395 -9.83 -3.17 -14.45
CA LYS A 395 -10.87 -2.15 -14.26
C LYS A 395 -10.27 -0.75 -14.42
N LEU A 396 -11.06 0.21 -14.93
CA LEU A 396 -10.68 1.62 -14.89
C LEU A 396 -10.59 2.15 -13.45
N PHE A 397 -11.56 1.73 -12.62
CA PHE A 397 -11.67 2.11 -11.20
C PHE A 397 -11.83 0.83 -10.37
N GLU A 398 -11.12 0.74 -9.26
CA GLU A 398 -11.25 -0.36 -8.30
C GLU A 398 -12.23 0.01 -7.18
N GLU A 399 -12.90 -1.02 -6.63
CA GLU A 399 -13.88 -0.90 -5.56
C GLU A 399 -13.31 -1.52 -4.28
N LEU A 400 -13.54 -0.89 -3.13
CA LEU A 400 -13.06 -1.41 -1.84
C LEU A 400 -14.06 -2.34 -1.15
N ALA A 401 -15.35 -2.12 -1.38
CA ALA A 401 -16.47 -2.93 -0.90
C ALA A 401 -17.60 -2.92 -1.92
N THR A 402 -18.47 -3.91 -1.88
CA THR A 402 -19.74 -3.88 -2.63
C THR A 402 -20.81 -3.13 -1.83
N ASP A 403 -21.88 -2.67 -2.51
CA ASP A 403 -23.05 -2.07 -1.82
C ASP A 403 -23.71 -3.03 -0.81
N ALA A 404 -23.61 -4.34 -1.06
CA ALA A 404 -24.13 -5.38 -0.19
C ALA A 404 -23.24 -5.67 1.04
N GLU A 405 -21.96 -5.36 0.96
CA GLU A 405 -20.99 -5.63 2.03
C GLU A 405 -21.01 -4.60 3.16
N HIS A 406 -21.71 -3.50 3.03
CA HIS A 406 -21.75 -2.39 4.02
C HIS A 406 -20.55 -2.33 4.95
N ALA A 407 -19.61 -1.42 4.69
CA ALA A 407 -18.43 -1.28 5.51
C ALA A 407 -18.74 -0.52 6.81
N ASP A 408 -18.82 -1.21 7.94
CA ASP A 408 -19.00 -0.60 9.26
C ASP A 408 -17.66 -0.05 9.79
N LYS A 409 -17.73 1.03 10.58
CA LYS A 409 -16.55 1.56 11.28
C LYS A 409 -16.11 0.63 12.40
N THR A 410 -14.81 0.44 12.56
CA THR A 410 -14.22 -0.21 13.73
C THR A 410 -13.81 0.83 14.78
N GLN A 411 -13.18 0.35 15.87
CA GLN A 411 -12.54 1.24 16.85
C GLN A 411 -11.33 1.97 16.24
N HIS A 412 -10.73 1.44 15.17
CA HIS A 412 -9.61 2.07 14.48
C HIS A 412 -10.11 2.90 13.28
N PRO A 413 -9.75 4.19 13.17
CA PRO A 413 -10.33 5.09 12.15
C PRO A 413 -10.02 4.70 10.70
N LYS A 414 -8.93 3.94 10.47
CA LYS A 414 -8.50 3.51 9.13
C LYS A 414 -8.81 2.03 8.82
N ILE A 415 -9.63 1.36 9.64
CA ILE A 415 -10.02 -0.04 9.43
C ILE A 415 -11.54 -0.14 9.50
N PHE A 416 -12.15 -0.69 8.45
CA PHE A 416 -13.59 -0.95 8.37
C PHE A 416 -13.84 -2.46 8.38
N ILE A 417 -15.05 -2.89 8.76
CA ILE A 417 -15.49 -4.29 8.69
C ILE A 417 -16.49 -4.43 7.55
N GLY A 418 -16.18 -5.30 6.58
CA GLY A 418 -17.13 -5.76 5.57
C GLY A 418 -17.99 -6.89 6.12
N ARG A 419 -19.32 -6.76 6.03
CA ARG A 419 -20.25 -7.84 6.33
C ARG A 419 -20.51 -8.66 5.08
N ILE A 420 -20.08 -9.90 5.08
CA ILE A 420 -20.34 -10.84 3.98
C ILE A 420 -21.27 -11.91 4.49
N ALA A 421 -22.29 -12.25 3.68
CA ALA A 421 -23.19 -13.37 3.99
C ALA A 421 -22.38 -14.67 4.12
N ALA A 422 -22.66 -15.45 5.16
CA ALA A 422 -22.05 -16.76 5.34
C ALA A 422 -22.42 -17.66 4.15
N ALA A 423 -21.42 -18.18 3.46
CA ALA A 423 -21.62 -19.18 2.41
C ALA A 423 -21.87 -20.57 3.02
N ASP A 424 -22.63 -21.40 2.32
CA ASP A 424 -22.75 -22.81 2.70
C ASP A 424 -21.39 -23.50 2.56
N ARG A 425 -20.82 -23.87 3.70
CA ARG A 425 -19.50 -24.48 3.80
C ARG A 425 -19.37 -25.73 2.93
N ALA A 426 -20.37 -26.63 2.97
CA ALA A 426 -20.30 -27.90 2.26
C ALA A 426 -20.31 -27.68 0.74
N ALA A 427 -21.15 -26.74 0.26
CA ALA A 427 -21.19 -26.35 -1.13
C ALA A 427 -19.87 -25.74 -1.58
N VAL A 428 -19.33 -24.78 -0.83
CA VAL A 428 -18.04 -24.12 -1.12
C VAL A 428 -16.89 -25.15 -1.14
N ASP A 429 -16.81 -26.05 -0.19
CA ASP A 429 -15.76 -27.09 -0.15
C ASP A 429 -15.83 -28.05 -1.34
N ALA A 430 -17.03 -28.42 -1.78
CA ALA A 430 -17.23 -29.31 -2.94
C ALA A 430 -16.83 -28.60 -4.24
N GLU A 431 -17.26 -27.35 -4.45
CA GLU A 431 -16.92 -26.57 -5.64
C GLU A 431 -15.42 -26.27 -5.72
N LEU A 432 -14.79 -25.93 -4.59
CA LEU A 432 -13.34 -25.73 -4.50
C LEU A 432 -12.57 -27.00 -4.82
N ALA A 433 -13.01 -28.16 -4.34
CA ALA A 433 -12.36 -29.45 -4.63
C ALA A 433 -12.44 -29.79 -6.13
N ALA A 434 -13.61 -29.57 -6.74
CA ALA A 434 -13.80 -29.79 -8.18
C ALA A 434 -12.94 -28.83 -9.02
N LEU A 435 -12.89 -27.56 -8.64
CA LEU A 435 -12.07 -26.55 -9.31
C LEU A 435 -10.59 -26.86 -9.25
N LEU A 436 -10.08 -27.26 -8.08
CA LEU A 436 -8.69 -27.66 -7.90
C LEU A 436 -8.32 -28.92 -8.69
N ALA A 437 -9.23 -29.90 -8.76
CA ALA A 437 -9.01 -31.12 -9.56
C ALA A 437 -8.96 -30.81 -11.08
N ALA A 438 -9.65 -29.76 -11.53
CA ALA A 438 -9.66 -29.34 -12.91
C ALA A 438 -8.49 -28.45 -13.32
N ALA A 439 -7.78 -27.84 -12.37
CA ALA A 439 -6.83 -26.73 -12.58
C ALA A 439 -5.71 -27.04 -13.61
N ASP A 440 -5.23 -28.30 -13.68
CA ASP A 440 -4.17 -28.71 -14.60
C ASP A 440 -4.70 -29.35 -15.92
N ARG A 441 -6.00 -29.61 -16.02
CA ARG A 441 -6.57 -30.41 -17.13
C ARG A 441 -7.57 -29.65 -17.98
N ALA A 442 -8.32 -28.73 -17.37
CA ALA A 442 -9.35 -27.98 -18.06
C ALA A 442 -8.74 -26.78 -18.84
N SER A 443 -9.44 -26.38 -19.89
CA SER A 443 -9.10 -25.18 -20.64
C SER A 443 -9.27 -23.91 -19.79
N GLY A 444 -8.64 -22.81 -20.20
CA GLY A 444 -8.79 -21.52 -19.51
C GLY A 444 -10.24 -21.04 -19.40
N ASP A 445 -11.05 -21.32 -20.43
CA ASP A 445 -12.47 -20.91 -20.45
C ASP A 445 -13.33 -21.76 -19.51
N GLU A 446 -13.08 -23.07 -19.44
CA GLU A 446 -13.71 -23.96 -18.45
C GLU A 446 -13.37 -23.56 -17.03
N LEU A 447 -12.10 -23.20 -16.75
CA LEU A 447 -11.68 -22.71 -15.44
C LEU A 447 -12.33 -21.37 -15.08
N ARG A 448 -12.48 -20.46 -16.04
CA ARG A 448 -13.22 -19.19 -15.81
C ARG A 448 -14.71 -19.43 -15.56
N ALA A 449 -15.32 -20.40 -16.24
CA ALA A 449 -16.71 -20.78 -16.02
C ALA A 449 -16.89 -21.38 -14.60
N ALA A 450 -15.99 -22.27 -14.18
CA ALA A 450 -15.99 -22.86 -12.83
C ALA A 450 -15.74 -21.81 -11.74
N LEU A 451 -14.81 -20.87 -11.95
CA LEU A 451 -14.60 -19.73 -11.04
C LEU A 451 -15.87 -18.87 -10.92
N ARG A 452 -16.62 -18.67 -12.03
CA ARG A 452 -17.87 -17.90 -11.99
C ARG A 452 -18.98 -18.63 -11.23
N ALA A 453 -19.03 -19.95 -11.27
CA ALA A 453 -19.97 -20.72 -10.48
C ALA A 453 -19.73 -20.52 -8.98
N LEU A 454 -18.47 -20.58 -8.56
CA LEU A 454 -18.06 -20.37 -7.17
C LEU A 454 -18.13 -18.91 -6.71
N VAL A 455 -17.87 -17.95 -7.61
CA VAL A 455 -17.85 -16.50 -7.37
C VAL A 455 -18.82 -15.84 -8.37
N PRO A 456 -20.12 -15.81 -8.08
CA PRO A 456 -21.13 -15.33 -9.04
C PRO A 456 -20.95 -13.87 -9.48
N GLU A 457 -20.34 -13.04 -8.61
CA GLU A 457 -19.97 -11.64 -8.91
C GLU A 457 -18.81 -11.51 -9.91
N TYR A 458 -18.12 -12.60 -10.29
CA TYR A 458 -17.03 -12.57 -11.25
C TYR A 458 -17.52 -12.30 -12.67
N LYS A 459 -17.10 -11.17 -13.22
CA LYS A 459 -17.37 -10.73 -14.59
C LYS A 459 -16.15 -11.03 -15.46
N ALA A 460 -16.03 -12.27 -15.96
CA ALA A 460 -14.92 -12.65 -16.82
C ALA A 460 -14.84 -11.75 -18.07
N PRO A 461 -13.61 -11.40 -18.54
CA PRO A 461 -13.43 -10.74 -19.83
C PRO A 461 -14.10 -11.53 -20.96
N ARG A 462 -14.66 -10.82 -21.96
CA ARG A 462 -15.28 -11.50 -23.11
C ARG A 462 -14.21 -12.29 -23.87
N PRO A 463 -14.51 -13.52 -24.32
CA PRO A 463 -13.63 -14.28 -25.21
C PRO A 463 -13.33 -13.43 -26.47
N GLY A 464 -12.06 -13.31 -26.85
CA GLY A 464 -11.65 -12.57 -28.05
C GLY A 464 -11.09 -11.17 -27.81
N MET A 465 -11.11 -10.62 -26.61
CA MET A 465 -10.34 -9.44 -26.25
C MET A 465 -8.87 -9.81 -25.95
N ALA A 466 -8.15 -10.26 -26.98
CA ALA A 466 -6.71 -10.39 -26.93
C ALA A 466 -6.09 -9.05 -27.29
N ARG A 467 -5.14 -8.59 -26.44
CA ARG A 467 -4.15 -7.55 -26.71
C ARG A 467 -4.63 -6.33 -27.53
N GLY A 468 -5.08 -5.28 -26.84
CA GLY A 468 -5.02 -3.92 -27.41
C GLY A 468 -6.21 -3.46 -28.25
N GLU A 469 -7.32 -4.18 -28.32
CA GLU A 469 -8.51 -3.74 -29.04
C GLU A 469 -9.70 -3.52 -28.08
N THR A 470 -9.69 -2.37 -27.41
CA THR A 470 -10.98 -1.75 -27.03
C THR A 470 -11.20 -0.64 -28.06
N PRO A 471 -12.27 -0.67 -28.86
CA PRO A 471 -12.63 0.46 -29.69
C PRO A 471 -12.80 1.65 -28.74
N ILE A 472 -12.08 2.74 -28.98
CA ILE A 472 -12.42 4.04 -28.43
C ILE A 472 -13.84 4.30 -28.89
N ALA A 473 -14.84 4.08 -28.02
CA ALA A 473 -16.23 4.44 -28.30
C ALA A 473 -16.22 5.91 -28.65
N GLY A 474 -16.79 6.22 -29.83
CA GLY A 474 -16.69 7.49 -30.50
C GLY A 474 -16.92 8.67 -29.56
N THR A 475 -16.12 9.68 -29.76
CA THR A 475 -16.31 11.03 -29.26
C THR A 475 -17.80 11.41 -29.37
N PRO A 476 -18.51 11.67 -28.28
CA PRO A 476 -19.82 12.29 -28.41
C PRO A 476 -19.60 13.69 -28.95
N ALA A 477 -20.27 13.98 -30.08
CA ALA A 477 -20.32 15.30 -30.65
C ALA A 477 -20.72 16.30 -29.56
N VAL A 478 -19.93 17.35 -29.42
CA VAL A 478 -20.22 18.48 -28.55
C VAL A 478 -21.52 19.11 -29.04
N SER A 479 -22.62 18.81 -28.36
CA SER A 479 -23.85 19.55 -28.47
C SER A 479 -23.75 20.73 -27.52
N GLU A 480 -23.69 21.94 -28.07
CA GLU A 480 -23.89 23.17 -27.35
C GLU A 480 -25.26 23.14 -26.66
N ALA A 481 -25.28 23.09 -25.34
CA ALA A 481 -26.47 23.36 -24.53
C ALA A 481 -26.15 24.52 -23.59
N ALA A 482 -27.00 25.53 -23.66
CA ALA A 482 -26.98 26.78 -22.95
C ALA A 482 -27.00 26.65 -21.41
N PRO A 483 -26.62 27.70 -20.68
CA PRO A 483 -26.41 27.64 -19.23
C PRO A 483 -27.72 27.59 -18.47
N ALA A 484 -27.88 26.63 -17.59
CA ALA A 484 -28.96 26.57 -16.62
C ALA A 484 -28.54 27.28 -15.33
N THR A 485 -29.40 28.22 -14.95
CA THR A 485 -29.39 29.06 -13.74
C THR A 485 -29.36 28.25 -12.45
N ALA A 486 -28.54 28.70 -11.49
CA ALA A 486 -28.51 28.23 -10.10
C ALA A 486 -29.76 28.62 -9.31
N PRO A 487 -30.23 27.81 -8.37
CA PRO A 487 -31.11 28.30 -7.31
C PRO A 487 -30.31 28.70 -6.06
N GLU A 488 -30.78 29.81 -5.50
CA GLU A 488 -30.28 30.47 -4.28
C GLU A 488 -30.39 29.61 -3.03
N ALA A 489 -29.47 29.88 -2.13
CA ALA A 489 -29.33 29.33 -0.80
C ALA A 489 -30.36 29.87 0.18
N ALA A 490 -30.83 29.01 1.06
CA ALA A 490 -31.41 29.41 2.35
C ALA A 490 -30.56 28.75 3.47
N GLY A 491 -30.21 29.62 4.44
CA GLY A 491 -29.23 29.36 5.46
C GLY A 491 -29.65 28.43 6.59
N ALA A 492 -28.65 27.98 7.34
CA ALA A 492 -28.71 27.80 8.80
C ALA A 492 -27.28 27.63 9.37
N ALA A 493 -26.95 28.55 10.21
CA ALA A 493 -26.23 28.53 11.50
C ALA A 493 -25.18 27.45 11.82
N ASP A 494 -23.95 27.94 12.02
CA ASP A 494 -23.14 27.86 13.24
C ASP A 494 -22.84 26.46 13.84
N ALA A 495 -21.61 26.01 13.61
CA ALA A 495 -20.85 25.21 14.57
C ALA A 495 -19.36 25.51 14.37
N ALA A 496 -18.80 26.28 15.28
CA ALA A 496 -17.38 26.55 15.37
C ALA A 496 -16.56 25.24 15.48
N ARG A 497 -15.92 24.83 14.42
CA ARG A 497 -14.80 23.88 14.45
C ARG A 497 -13.51 24.68 14.33
N THR A 498 -12.79 24.77 15.42
CA THR A 498 -11.38 25.15 15.46
C THR A 498 -10.58 24.16 14.64
N THR A 499 -10.45 24.42 13.35
CA THR A 499 -9.43 23.79 12.51
C THR A 499 -8.07 24.34 12.93
N ARG A 500 -7.28 23.54 13.63
CA ARG A 500 -5.85 23.78 13.74
C ARG A 500 -5.27 23.67 12.33
N ALA A 501 -4.96 24.81 11.74
CA ALA A 501 -4.16 24.88 10.53
C ALA A 501 -2.77 24.32 10.85
N SER A 502 -2.46 23.11 10.35
CA SER A 502 -1.11 22.57 10.38
C SER A 502 -0.30 23.33 9.34
N GLY A 503 0.44 24.35 9.77
CA GLY A 503 1.31 25.13 8.90
C GLY A 503 2.47 24.28 8.38
N ALA A 504 2.64 24.28 7.07
CA ALA A 504 3.78 23.66 6.39
C ALA A 504 5.08 24.38 6.76
N THR A 505 6.10 23.64 7.19
CA THR A 505 7.39 24.19 7.60
C THR A 505 8.50 23.81 6.65
N LEU A 506 9.19 24.78 6.10
CA LEU A 506 10.35 24.60 5.23
C LEU A 506 11.58 25.26 5.88
N ALA A 507 12.67 24.52 6.00
CA ALA A 507 13.97 25.09 6.33
C ALA A 507 14.76 25.26 5.04
N VAL A 508 15.24 26.46 4.78
CA VAL A 508 16.13 26.74 3.65
C VAL A 508 17.56 26.67 4.15
N VAL A 509 18.35 25.79 3.56
CA VAL A 509 19.74 25.51 3.96
C VAL A 509 20.66 25.93 2.82
N SER A 510 21.73 26.69 3.12
CA SER A 510 22.75 27.12 2.14
C SER A 510 23.80 26.05 1.88
#